data_dc80c2b370b43b21bcacb61d9b67fc7b
#
_entry.id   dc80c2b370b43b21bcacb61d9b67fc7b
#
_cell.length_a   1.000
_cell.length_b   1.000
_cell.length_c   1.000
_cell.angle_alpha   90.00
_cell.angle_beta   90.00
_cell.angle_gamma   90.00
#
_symmetry.space_group_name_H-M   'P 1'
#
loop_
_entity.id
_entity.type
_entity.pdbx_description
1 polymer ?
#
loop_
_entity_poly.entity_id
_entity_poly.type
_entity_poly.pdbx_seq_one_letter_code
_entity_poly.pdbx_strand_id
1 'polypeptide(L)'
;MPQRILDLAALPVLDVQRVLLATVDQFRPTLLVFSWRDIQIYAPVDGRGGNPLQNSFEVFYARNPLKRLHGALGGLRLMTSHYGELHRNQSLVHKGLSHARRHHPGARAVLGGGAVSVFYEQLGKSLPKGTIVSIGEGEPLLEKLLQGQSLEGERCFLVGESPRSGLIHEQPESRPKTACDYDYIASIWPQLNWYLEGGDFYVGVQTKRGCPHNCCYCVYTVVEGKQVRLNPVQEVVKEMRQLYDRGVRGFWFTDAQFIPARRYIEDAKELLRAIKAEGLTGIRWAAYIRADNLDPELAQLMVETGMSYFEIGITSGSQELVRKMRMGYNLRTVLESCRMLADAGFRDHVSVNYSFNVIDERPETIRQTVAYHRELEHIFGADLVEPAIFFIGLQPHTHLEQYGFDQGLIKPGYNPMSMMPWTARKLLWNPEPMGSTFGRVCLEAFDRNADDFGRTVMSFLERDYGVAPLQEALRAPVEGKKAIAKAIV
;
A
#
# COMPACT_ATOMS: atom_id res chain seq x y z
N MET A 1 8.68 -6.49 31.13
CA MET A 1 9.70 -7.38 30.55
C MET A 1 10.69 -6.54 29.76
N PRO A 2 11.99 -6.85 29.75
CA PRO A 2 12.94 -6.15 28.90
C PRO A 2 12.61 -6.40 27.43
N GLN A 3 12.71 -5.36 26.60
CA GLN A 3 12.42 -5.40 25.17
C GLN A 3 13.59 -4.85 24.38
N ARG A 4 13.75 -5.26 23.13
CA ARG A 4 14.71 -4.71 22.18
C ARG A 4 14.13 -4.77 20.77
N ILE A 5 14.29 -3.70 20.04
CA ILE A 5 13.99 -3.63 18.60
C ILE A 5 15.32 -3.73 17.85
N LEU A 6 15.36 -4.59 16.85
CA LEU A 6 16.47 -4.72 15.92
C LEU A 6 15.93 -4.49 14.50
N ASP A 7 16.32 -3.37 13.91
CA ASP A 7 15.97 -3.06 12.52
C ASP A 7 16.96 -3.74 11.59
N LEU A 8 16.51 -4.84 10.98
CA LEU A 8 17.32 -5.62 10.05
C LEU A 8 17.48 -4.93 8.70
N ALA A 9 16.55 -4.03 8.32
CA ALA A 9 16.62 -3.29 7.07
C ALA A 9 17.69 -2.19 7.12
N ALA A 10 17.99 -1.65 8.30
CA ALA A 10 19.02 -0.64 8.49
C ALA A 10 20.45 -1.22 8.51
N LEU A 11 20.60 -2.53 8.44
CA LEU A 11 21.90 -3.21 8.50
C LEU A 11 22.43 -3.56 7.12
N PRO A 12 23.77 -3.51 6.91
CA PRO A 12 24.38 -4.07 5.72
C PRO A 12 24.01 -5.56 5.57
N VAL A 13 23.62 -5.97 4.37
CA VAL A 13 23.08 -7.32 4.08
C VAL A 13 23.99 -8.44 4.62
N LEU A 14 25.31 -8.28 4.54
CA LEU A 14 26.29 -9.26 5.01
C LEU A 14 26.33 -9.39 6.55
N ASP A 15 25.91 -8.36 7.26
CA ASP A 15 25.95 -8.30 8.72
C ASP A 15 24.63 -8.75 9.39
N VAL A 16 23.51 -8.72 8.67
CA VAL A 16 22.17 -8.97 9.24
C VAL A 16 22.14 -10.24 10.08
N GLN A 17 22.60 -11.37 9.53
CA GLN A 17 22.60 -12.64 10.26
C GLN A 17 23.50 -12.59 11.50
N ARG A 18 24.71 -12.09 11.36
CA ARG A 18 25.68 -11.99 12.47
C ARG A 18 25.13 -11.16 13.61
N VAL A 19 24.58 -9.97 13.29
CA VAL A 19 24.00 -9.06 14.28
C VAL A 19 22.78 -9.67 14.96
N LEU A 20 21.87 -10.31 14.17
CA LEU A 20 20.72 -11.01 14.74
C LEU A 20 21.14 -12.08 15.76
N LEU A 21 22.08 -12.97 15.41
CA LEU A 21 22.50 -14.05 16.29
C LEU A 21 23.23 -13.54 17.53
N ALA A 22 24.10 -12.53 17.38
CA ALA A 22 24.76 -11.87 18.51
C ALA A 22 23.76 -11.21 19.45
N THR A 23 22.72 -10.56 18.91
CA THR A 23 21.64 -9.97 19.71
C THR A 23 20.84 -11.03 20.45
N VAL A 24 20.55 -12.17 19.82
CA VAL A 24 19.85 -13.31 20.46
C VAL A 24 20.70 -13.87 21.60
N ASP A 25 22.00 -14.05 21.43
CA ASP A 25 22.92 -14.53 22.48
C ASP A 25 22.97 -13.57 23.68
N GLN A 26 23.09 -12.29 23.40
CA GLN A 26 23.20 -11.26 24.42
C GLN A 26 21.89 -11.10 25.18
N PHE A 27 20.75 -11.07 24.48
CA PHE A 27 19.44 -10.78 25.05
C PHE A 27 18.72 -12.03 25.58
N ARG A 28 19.01 -13.20 25.04
CA ARG A 28 18.39 -14.51 25.36
C ARG A 28 16.84 -14.43 25.38
N PRO A 29 16.21 -14.07 24.26
CA PRO A 29 14.77 -13.81 24.23
C PRO A 29 13.95 -15.09 24.42
N THR A 30 12.86 -15.00 25.16
CA THR A 30 11.82 -16.04 25.24
C THR A 30 10.79 -15.94 24.12
N LEU A 31 10.71 -14.75 23.48
CA LEU A 31 9.82 -14.47 22.35
C LEU A 31 10.58 -13.63 21.32
N LEU A 32 10.62 -14.14 20.07
CA LEU A 32 11.07 -13.40 18.90
C LEU A 32 9.86 -12.99 18.07
N VAL A 33 9.80 -11.71 17.71
CA VAL A 33 8.75 -11.18 16.84
C VAL A 33 9.41 -10.66 15.57
N PHE A 34 9.01 -11.22 14.44
CA PHE A 34 9.44 -10.76 13.12
C PHE A 34 8.28 -10.04 12.42
N SER A 35 8.53 -8.84 11.92
CA SER A 35 7.56 -8.07 11.13
C SER A 35 8.01 -8.00 9.68
N TRP A 36 7.19 -8.51 8.77
CA TRP A 36 7.40 -8.40 7.34
C TRP A 36 6.29 -7.54 6.74
N ARG A 37 6.62 -6.29 6.45
CA ARG A 37 5.62 -5.25 6.17
C ARG A 37 5.30 -5.08 4.69
N ASP A 38 6.26 -5.39 3.80
CA ASP A 38 6.10 -5.11 2.37
C ASP A 38 5.06 -6.04 1.73
N ILE A 39 3.91 -5.44 1.36
CA ILE A 39 2.84 -6.11 0.63
C ILE A 39 3.02 -6.04 -0.89
N GLN A 40 3.95 -5.23 -1.37
CA GLN A 40 4.28 -5.10 -2.78
C GLN A 40 5.49 -5.95 -3.12
N ILE A 41 5.29 -7.26 -3.19
CA ILE A 41 6.34 -8.24 -3.42
C ILE A 41 7.15 -7.98 -4.70
N TYR A 42 6.57 -7.25 -5.66
CA TYR A 42 7.20 -6.94 -6.94
C TYR A 42 8.01 -5.65 -6.95
N ALA A 43 7.97 -4.85 -5.88
CA ALA A 43 8.80 -3.67 -5.77
C ALA A 43 10.20 -4.08 -5.32
N PRO A 44 11.26 -3.81 -6.11
CA PRO A 44 12.62 -4.09 -5.68
C PRO A 44 12.99 -3.15 -4.54
N VAL A 45 13.44 -3.72 -3.44
CA VAL A 45 13.81 -2.96 -2.25
C VAL A 45 15.13 -2.20 -2.43
N ASP A 46 15.98 -2.62 -3.37
CA ASP A 46 17.36 -2.13 -3.51
C ASP A 46 17.70 -1.50 -4.87
N GLY A 47 16.76 -1.40 -5.79
CA GLY A 47 16.97 -0.82 -7.12
C GLY A 47 17.95 -1.56 -8.04
N ARG A 48 18.54 -2.67 -7.59
CA ARG A 48 19.62 -3.36 -8.34
C ARG A 48 19.21 -3.99 -9.66
N GLY A 49 17.92 -4.17 -9.88
CA GLY A 49 17.37 -4.78 -11.10
C GLY A 49 16.84 -3.77 -12.11
N GLY A 50 16.98 -2.46 -11.84
CA GLY A 50 16.33 -1.42 -12.63
C GLY A 50 14.81 -1.36 -12.36
N ASN A 51 14.06 -0.71 -13.24
CA ASN A 51 12.61 -0.58 -13.11
C ASN A 51 11.91 -1.90 -13.51
N PRO A 52 11.19 -2.59 -12.58
CA PRO A 52 10.54 -3.87 -12.86
C PRO A 52 9.49 -3.78 -13.97
N LEU A 53 8.79 -2.64 -14.03
CA LEU A 53 7.76 -2.40 -15.02
C LEU A 53 8.39 -2.25 -16.41
N GLN A 54 9.45 -1.46 -16.52
CA GLN A 54 10.22 -1.32 -17.77
C GLN A 54 10.77 -2.65 -18.25
N ASN A 55 11.47 -3.40 -17.38
CA ASN A 55 12.02 -4.72 -17.73
C ASN A 55 10.92 -5.69 -18.23
N SER A 56 9.75 -5.70 -17.58
CA SER A 56 8.62 -6.54 -17.98
C SER A 56 8.10 -6.15 -19.36
N PHE A 57 7.94 -4.86 -19.61
CA PHE A 57 7.46 -4.37 -20.92
C PHE A 57 8.48 -4.58 -22.02
N GLU A 58 9.76 -4.43 -21.77
CA GLU A 58 10.81 -4.74 -22.74
C GLU A 58 10.76 -6.21 -23.14
N VAL A 59 10.61 -7.13 -22.18
CA VAL A 59 10.50 -8.58 -22.48
C VAL A 59 9.26 -8.90 -23.30
N PHE A 60 8.10 -8.37 -22.91
CA PHE A 60 6.83 -8.81 -23.47
C PHE A 60 6.40 -8.06 -24.71
N TYR A 61 6.77 -6.77 -24.86
CA TYR A 61 6.20 -5.88 -25.88
C TYR A 61 7.23 -5.22 -26.81
N ALA A 62 8.56 -5.22 -26.49
CA ALA A 62 9.54 -4.64 -27.35
C ALA A 62 9.64 -5.43 -28.69
N ARG A 63 9.72 -4.70 -29.80
CA ARG A 63 9.99 -5.29 -31.13
C ARG A 63 11.46 -5.59 -31.35
N ASN A 64 12.34 -4.75 -30.77
CA ASN A 64 13.80 -4.89 -30.89
C ASN A 64 14.30 -6.05 -30.02
N PRO A 65 14.97 -7.08 -30.60
CA PRO A 65 15.48 -8.20 -29.82
C PRO A 65 16.55 -7.83 -28.78
N LEU A 66 17.31 -6.76 -29.01
CA LEU A 66 18.30 -6.28 -28.03
C LEU A 66 17.61 -5.68 -26.80
N LYS A 67 16.50 -4.96 -26.98
CA LYS A 67 15.69 -4.49 -25.85
C LYS A 67 15.06 -5.65 -25.09
N ARG A 68 14.55 -6.67 -25.79
CA ARG A 68 14.07 -7.88 -25.12
C ARG A 68 15.14 -8.57 -24.30
N LEU A 69 16.35 -8.66 -24.82
CA LEU A 69 17.49 -9.21 -24.09
C LEU A 69 17.83 -8.36 -22.85
N HIS A 70 17.87 -7.02 -23.00
CA HIS A 70 18.07 -6.10 -21.88
C HIS A 70 17.03 -6.30 -20.78
N GLY A 71 15.75 -6.28 -21.12
CA GLY A 71 14.66 -6.53 -20.18
C GLY A 71 14.74 -7.92 -19.53
N ALA A 72 15.14 -8.97 -20.29
CA ALA A 72 15.32 -10.32 -19.75
C ALA A 72 16.47 -10.38 -18.73
N LEU A 73 17.58 -9.71 -18.96
CA LEU A 73 18.71 -9.62 -18.03
C LEU A 73 18.32 -8.84 -16.76
N GLY A 74 17.62 -7.71 -16.92
CA GLY A 74 17.04 -6.95 -15.79
C GLY A 74 16.05 -7.78 -14.99
N GLY A 75 15.12 -8.47 -15.68
CA GLY A 75 14.14 -9.37 -15.07
C GLY A 75 14.79 -10.55 -14.33
N LEU A 76 15.88 -11.13 -14.86
CA LEU A 76 16.64 -12.16 -14.18
C LEU A 76 17.31 -11.64 -12.90
N ARG A 77 17.89 -10.43 -12.93
CA ARG A 77 18.44 -9.80 -11.73
C ARG A 77 17.38 -9.56 -10.68
N LEU A 78 16.22 -9.01 -11.06
CA LEU A 78 15.08 -8.83 -10.15
C LEU A 78 14.61 -10.14 -9.55
N MET A 79 14.46 -11.18 -10.36
CA MET A 79 14.04 -12.50 -9.91
C MET A 79 15.04 -13.10 -8.91
N THR A 80 16.34 -13.02 -9.20
CA THR A 80 17.37 -13.55 -8.29
C THR A 80 17.46 -12.75 -6.99
N SER A 81 17.30 -11.42 -7.05
CA SER A 81 17.24 -10.56 -5.87
C SER A 81 16.02 -10.91 -5.02
N HIS A 82 14.83 -10.98 -5.63
CA HIS A 82 13.59 -11.30 -4.95
C HIS A 82 13.64 -12.67 -4.24
N TYR A 83 14.00 -13.74 -4.95
CA TYR A 83 14.09 -15.08 -4.34
C TYR A 83 15.23 -15.17 -3.32
N GLY A 84 16.33 -14.47 -3.56
CA GLY A 84 17.44 -14.37 -2.62
C GLY A 84 17.03 -13.69 -1.32
N GLU A 85 16.27 -12.59 -1.40
CA GLU A 85 15.74 -11.89 -0.24
C GLU A 85 14.70 -12.71 0.50
N LEU A 86 13.74 -13.31 -0.21
CA LEU A 86 12.74 -14.20 0.36
C LEU A 86 13.38 -15.35 1.14
N HIS A 87 14.35 -16.03 0.53
CA HIS A 87 15.09 -17.12 1.16
C HIS A 87 15.90 -16.64 2.38
N ARG A 88 16.56 -15.49 2.27
CA ARG A 88 17.31 -14.87 3.37
C ARG A 88 16.40 -14.58 4.56
N ASN A 89 15.26 -13.92 4.33
CA ASN A 89 14.32 -13.56 5.38
C ASN A 89 13.75 -14.80 6.09
N GLN A 90 13.37 -15.82 5.34
CA GLN A 90 12.96 -17.11 5.90
C GLN A 90 14.08 -17.78 6.70
N SER A 91 15.32 -17.77 6.17
CA SER A 91 16.50 -18.30 6.85
C SER A 91 16.80 -17.56 8.16
N LEU A 92 16.58 -16.25 8.23
CA LEU A 92 16.76 -15.47 9.46
C LEU A 92 15.78 -15.89 10.55
N VAL A 93 14.51 -16.14 10.22
CA VAL A 93 13.54 -16.69 11.18
C VAL A 93 13.98 -18.04 11.70
N HIS A 94 14.38 -18.96 10.81
CA HIS A 94 14.88 -20.28 11.19
C HIS A 94 16.11 -20.23 12.10
N LYS A 95 17.11 -19.44 11.72
CA LYS A 95 18.37 -19.33 12.45
C LYS A 95 18.18 -18.62 13.80
N GLY A 96 17.41 -17.51 13.79
CA GLY A 96 17.12 -16.75 15.01
C GLY A 96 16.38 -17.61 16.04
N LEU A 97 15.32 -18.32 15.63
CA LEU A 97 14.56 -19.19 16.52
C LEU A 97 15.39 -20.39 17.02
N SER A 98 16.10 -21.05 16.12
CA SER A 98 16.96 -22.20 16.48
C SER A 98 18.08 -21.78 17.45
N HIS A 99 18.60 -20.57 17.27
CA HIS A 99 19.64 -20.02 18.12
C HIS A 99 19.09 -19.63 19.51
N ALA A 100 17.92 -18.98 19.56
CA ALA A 100 17.25 -18.65 20.80
C ALA A 100 16.89 -19.90 21.63
N ARG A 101 16.43 -20.99 20.99
CA ARG A 101 16.08 -22.25 21.66
C ARG A 101 17.26 -22.98 22.29
N ARG A 102 18.51 -22.67 21.91
CA ARG A 102 19.70 -23.21 22.60
C ARG A 102 19.85 -22.64 24.02
N HIS A 103 19.47 -21.37 24.21
CA HIS A 103 19.51 -20.72 25.51
C HIS A 103 18.18 -20.87 26.27
N HIS A 104 17.06 -20.93 25.53
CA HIS A 104 15.70 -21.07 26.03
C HIS A 104 14.94 -22.08 25.19
N PRO A 105 14.88 -23.37 25.60
CA PRO A 105 14.18 -24.41 24.83
C PRO A 105 12.70 -24.10 24.53
N GLY A 106 12.06 -23.29 25.39
CA GLY A 106 10.69 -22.80 25.24
C GLY A 106 10.54 -21.53 24.40
N ALA A 107 11.63 -21.00 23.80
CA ALA A 107 11.55 -19.79 22.98
C ALA A 107 10.58 -19.98 21.81
N ARG A 108 9.70 -19.00 21.66
CA ARG A 108 8.65 -18.95 20.63
C ARG A 108 8.99 -17.88 19.58
N ALA A 109 8.44 -18.02 18.38
CA ALA A 109 8.52 -17.00 17.35
C ALA A 109 7.13 -16.63 16.87
N VAL A 110 6.93 -15.35 16.63
CA VAL A 110 5.76 -14.77 15.94
C VAL A 110 6.26 -14.12 14.65
N LEU A 111 5.59 -14.40 13.55
CA LEU A 111 5.79 -13.71 12.28
C LEU A 111 4.49 -13.00 11.92
N GLY A 112 4.57 -11.69 11.67
CA GLY A 112 3.43 -10.86 11.30
C GLY A 112 3.80 -9.78 10.30
N GLY A 113 2.87 -8.87 10.06
CA GLY A 113 3.00 -7.75 9.13
C GLY A 113 2.14 -7.90 7.87
N GLY A 114 2.11 -6.85 7.04
CA GLY A 114 1.24 -6.78 5.87
C GLY A 114 1.45 -7.89 4.87
N ALA A 115 2.72 -8.17 4.50
CA ALA A 115 3.07 -9.27 3.58
C ALA A 115 2.62 -10.62 4.12
N VAL A 116 2.82 -10.86 5.41
CA VAL A 116 2.43 -12.13 6.04
C VAL A 116 0.91 -12.28 6.01
N SER A 117 0.16 -11.22 6.28
CA SER A 117 -1.30 -11.23 6.25
C SER A 117 -1.85 -11.57 4.87
N VAL A 118 -1.22 -11.08 3.81
CA VAL A 118 -1.66 -11.31 2.42
C VAL A 118 -1.18 -12.66 1.87
N PHE A 119 0.05 -13.07 2.21
CA PHE A 119 0.71 -14.25 1.61
C PHE A 119 0.96 -15.38 2.62
N TYR A 120 0.17 -15.45 3.67
CA TYR A 120 0.37 -16.41 4.78
C TYR A 120 0.44 -17.88 4.33
N GLU A 121 -0.33 -18.27 3.30
CA GLU A 121 -0.33 -19.64 2.80
C GLU A 121 1.01 -20.05 2.17
N GLN A 122 1.65 -19.12 1.45
CA GLN A 122 2.92 -19.35 0.79
C GLN A 122 4.08 -19.25 1.77
N LEU A 123 4.07 -18.21 2.61
CA LEU A 123 5.11 -17.97 3.60
C LEU A 123 5.10 -18.99 4.71
N GLY A 124 3.94 -19.41 5.19
CA GLY A 124 3.80 -20.38 6.29
C GLY A 124 4.44 -21.74 6.00
N LYS A 125 4.42 -22.19 4.73
CA LYS A 125 4.97 -23.50 4.33
C LYS A 125 6.47 -23.64 4.54
N SER A 126 7.21 -22.54 4.59
CA SER A 126 8.67 -22.50 4.65
C SER A 126 9.23 -22.07 6.01
N LEU A 127 8.37 -21.87 7.00
CA LEU A 127 8.76 -21.48 8.35
C LEU A 127 8.98 -22.67 9.29
N PRO A 128 9.75 -22.50 10.39
CA PRO A 128 9.91 -23.54 11.41
C PRO A 128 8.58 -23.95 12.02
N LYS A 129 8.36 -25.25 12.24
CA LYS A 129 7.18 -25.74 12.99
C LYS A 129 7.06 -25.04 14.34
N GLY A 130 5.84 -24.73 14.73
CA GLY A 130 5.52 -24.02 15.97
C GLY A 130 5.81 -22.51 15.93
N THR A 131 6.11 -21.92 14.75
CA THR A 131 6.06 -20.49 14.56
C THR A 131 4.60 -20.03 14.53
N ILE A 132 4.27 -19.00 15.27
CA ILE A 132 2.94 -18.39 15.27
C ILE A 132 2.91 -17.40 14.11
N VAL A 133 1.96 -17.57 13.19
CA VAL A 133 1.72 -16.63 12.08
C VAL A 133 0.54 -15.76 12.45
N SER A 134 0.78 -14.45 12.57
CA SER A 134 -0.24 -13.44 12.88
C SER A 134 -0.79 -12.83 11.59
N ILE A 135 -2.11 -12.73 11.48
CA ILE A 135 -2.80 -12.16 10.33
C ILE A 135 -3.47 -10.84 10.73
N GLY A 136 -3.16 -9.77 10.02
CA GLY A 136 -3.63 -8.43 10.35
C GLY A 136 -2.86 -7.81 11.51
N GLU A 137 -3.60 -7.33 12.51
CA GLU A 137 -3.03 -6.64 13.67
C GLU A 137 -2.47 -7.64 14.68
N GLY A 138 -1.21 -7.44 15.06
CA GLY A 138 -0.50 -8.35 15.96
C GLY A 138 -0.57 -7.97 17.44
N GLU A 139 -1.00 -6.75 17.77
CA GLU A 139 -0.97 -6.22 19.13
C GLU A 139 -1.80 -7.07 20.11
N PRO A 140 -3.07 -7.46 19.80
CA PRO A 140 -3.85 -8.33 20.69
C PRO A 140 -3.20 -9.68 20.93
N LEU A 141 -2.66 -10.26 19.86
CA LEU A 141 -1.96 -11.55 19.95
C LEU A 141 -0.72 -11.47 20.86
N LEU A 142 0.10 -10.42 20.67
CA LEU A 142 1.31 -10.24 21.47
C LEU A 142 0.99 -10.02 22.95
N GLU A 143 -0.06 -9.26 23.25
CA GLU A 143 -0.51 -9.04 24.63
C GLU A 143 -0.91 -10.36 25.30
N LYS A 144 -1.75 -11.16 24.67
CA LYS A 144 -2.12 -12.50 25.19
C LYS A 144 -0.91 -13.42 25.36
N LEU A 145 0.02 -13.41 24.40
CA LEU A 145 1.26 -14.19 24.52
C LEU A 145 2.11 -13.78 25.72
N LEU A 146 2.24 -12.47 25.98
CA LEU A 146 3.01 -11.94 27.11
C LEU A 146 2.34 -12.23 28.45
N GLN A 147 1.00 -12.32 28.49
CA GLN A 147 0.19 -12.65 29.66
C GLN A 147 0.04 -14.16 29.85
N GLY A 148 0.53 -15.00 28.95
CA GLY A 148 0.38 -16.46 29.00
C GLY A 148 -1.05 -16.93 28.77
N GLN A 149 -1.89 -16.12 28.12
CA GLN A 149 -3.28 -16.44 27.84
C GLN A 149 -3.44 -17.34 26.61
N SER A 150 -4.62 -17.96 26.47
CA SER A 150 -4.97 -18.72 25.27
C SER A 150 -5.01 -17.82 24.03
N LEU A 151 -4.56 -18.37 22.90
CA LEU A 151 -4.64 -17.73 21.59
C LEU A 151 -5.93 -18.14 20.84
N GLU A 152 -6.81 -18.89 21.47
CA GLU A 152 -8.08 -19.26 20.88
C GLU A 152 -8.89 -18.01 20.52
N GLY A 153 -9.43 -17.98 19.31
CA GLY A 153 -10.13 -16.81 18.77
C GLY A 153 -9.24 -15.76 18.12
N GLU A 154 -7.91 -15.80 18.31
CA GLU A 154 -7.01 -14.84 17.66
C GLU A 154 -6.83 -15.13 16.15
N ARG A 155 -6.54 -14.08 15.38
CA ARG A 155 -6.26 -14.17 13.93
C ARG A 155 -4.85 -14.69 13.71
N CYS A 156 -4.59 -15.91 14.12
CA CYS A 156 -3.29 -16.57 13.99
C CYS A 156 -3.44 -18.09 13.79
N PHE A 157 -2.34 -18.71 13.38
CA PHE A 157 -2.21 -20.16 13.36
C PHE A 157 -0.75 -20.59 13.64
N LEU A 158 -0.56 -21.84 14.02
CA LEU A 158 0.76 -22.44 14.20
C LEU A 158 1.23 -23.09 12.90
N VAL A 159 2.48 -22.84 12.51
CA VAL A 159 3.11 -23.53 11.38
C VAL A 159 3.15 -25.04 11.65
N GLY A 160 2.58 -25.81 10.75
CA GLY A 160 2.36 -27.25 10.88
C GLY A 160 0.91 -27.62 11.17
N GLU A 161 0.06 -26.67 11.44
CA GLU A 161 -1.40 -26.80 11.57
C GLU A 161 -2.10 -26.12 10.40
N SER A 162 -3.33 -26.53 10.08
CA SER A 162 -4.13 -25.86 9.06
C SER A 162 -4.74 -24.59 9.66
N PRO A 163 -4.67 -23.42 8.94
CA PRO A 163 -5.38 -22.22 9.36
C PRO A 163 -6.89 -22.48 9.47
N ARG A 164 -7.56 -21.83 10.41
CA ARG A 164 -9.03 -21.84 10.49
C ARG A 164 -9.64 -21.31 9.19
N SER A 165 -10.73 -21.94 8.75
CA SER A 165 -11.50 -21.43 7.62
C SER A 165 -12.03 -20.02 7.94
N GLY A 166 -11.91 -19.10 6.99
CA GLY A 166 -12.40 -17.73 7.12
C GLY A 166 -11.54 -16.79 7.96
N LEU A 167 -10.41 -17.22 8.51
CA LEU A 167 -9.53 -16.45 9.39
C LEU A 167 -9.20 -15.05 8.84
N ILE A 168 -8.98 -14.91 7.53
CA ILE A 168 -8.66 -13.61 6.89
C ILE A 168 -9.84 -12.65 6.80
N HIS A 169 -11.06 -13.14 6.92
CA HIS A 169 -12.30 -12.33 6.84
C HIS A 169 -12.80 -11.88 8.20
N GLU A 170 -12.20 -12.38 9.29
CA GLU A 170 -12.53 -11.96 10.64
C GLU A 170 -12.14 -10.49 10.84
N GLN A 171 -12.99 -9.72 11.50
CA GLN A 171 -12.67 -8.33 11.81
C GLN A 171 -11.70 -8.28 12.99
N PRO A 172 -10.67 -7.41 12.95
CA PRO A 172 -9.81 -7.22 14.10
C PRO A 172 -10.58 -6.64 15.29
N GLU A 173 -10.16 -7.02 16.49
CA GLU A 173 -10.69 -6.43 17.73
C GLU A 173 -10.38 -4.93 17.77
N SER A 174 -11.36 -4.12 18.17
CA SER A 174 -11.16 -2.68 18.33
C SER A 174 -10.39 -2.39 19.61
N ARG A 175 -9.21 -1.80 19.47
CA ARG A 175 -8.43 -1.28 20.60
C ARG A 175 -8.03 0.15 20.33
N PRO A 176 -8.29 1.09 21.27
CA PRO A 176 -7.79 2.45 21.12
C PRO A 176 -6.26 2.43 21.17
N LYS A 177 -5.64 3.17 20.26
CA LYS A 177 -4.20 3.41 20.28
C LYS A 177 -3.88 4.37 21.42
N THR A 178 -2.80 4.10 22.13
CA THR A 178 -2.11 5.06 22.97
C THR A 178 -0.93 5.67 22.21
N ALA A 179 -0.58 6.92 22.52
CA ALA A 179 0.61 7.55 21.94
C ALA A 179 1.85 6.70 22.23
N CYS A 180 2.72 6.59 21.23
CA CYS A 180 4.03 6.00 21.43
C CYS A 180 4.84 6.82 22.44
N ASP A 181 5.57 6.16 23.33
CA ASP A 181 6.59 6.79 24.17
C ASP A 181 7.92 6.71 23.41
N TYR A 182 8.29 7.81 22.73
CA TYR A 182 9.50 7.85 21.92
C TYR A 182 10.80 7.84 22.74
N ASP A 183 10.77 8.21 24.01
CA ASP A 183 11.93 8.06 24.89
C ASP A 183 12.17 6.59 25.21
N TYR A 184 11.10 5.87 25.53
CA TYR A 184 11.19 4.42 25.73
C TYR A 184 11.59 3.71 24.44
N ILE A 185 10.98 4.05 23.29
CA ILE A 185 11.32 3.45 21.99
C ILE A 185 12.78 3.69 21.65
N ALA A 186 13.31 4.90 21.86
CA ALA A 186 14.72 5.21 21.64
C ALA A 186 15.66 4.37 22.52
N SER A 187 15.23 4.05 23.74
CA SER A 187 16.01 3.20 24.67
C SER A 187 16.12 1.75 24.20
N ILE A 188 15.13 1.24 23.47
CA ILE A 188 15.08 -0.15 22.98
C ILE A 188 15.39 -0.29 21.48
N TRP A 189 15.42 0.82 20.74
CA TRP A 189 15.72 0.90 19.31
C TRP A 189 16.77 1.97 19.01
N PRO A 190 18.06 1.63 19.08
CA PRO A 190 19.15 2.60 18.91
C PRO A 190 19.19 3.31 17.56
N GLN A 191 18.62 2.69 16.50
CA GLN A 191 18.58 3.27 15.18
C GLN A 191 17.44 4.28 14.96
N LEU A 192 16.55 4.48 15.94
CA LEU A 192 15.40 5.38 15.79
C LEU A 192 15.82 6.78 15.33
N ASN A 193 16.88 7.32 15.89
CA ASN A 193 17.33 8.67 15.55
C ASN A 193 17.75 8.82 14.09
N TRP A 194 18.27 7.77 13.45
CA TRP A 194 18.61 7.81 12.02
C TRP A 194 17.40 8.11 11.15
N TYR A 195 16.21 7.68 11.58
CA TYR A 195 14.95 7.94 10.88
C TYR A 195 14.37 9.31 11.23
N LEU A 196 14.81 9.94 12.31
CA LEU A 196 14.31 11.23 12.77
C LEU A 196 15.24 12.41 12.41
N GLU A 197 16.52 12.18 12.14
CA GLU A 197 17.54 13.22 11.93
C GLU A 197 17.70 13.65 10.45
N GLY A 198 16.94 13.12 9.52
CA GLY A 198 17.16 13.29 8.07
C GLY A 198 16.57 14.53 7.40
N GLY A 199 15.82 15.40 8.06
CA GLY A 199 15.36 16.70 7.56
C GLY A 199 14.08 16.66 6.70
N ASP A 200 14.13 16.34 5.43
CA ASP A 200 13.01 16.49 4.47
C ASP A 200 12.18 15.23 4.22
N PHE A 201 11.96 14.41 5.22
CA PHE A 201 11.12 13.21 5.08
C PHE A 201 9.85 13.30 5.93
N TYR A 202 8.90 12.43 5.63
CA TYR A 202 7.65 12.31 6.38
C TYR A 202 7.72 11.13 7.33
N VAL A 203 7.40 11.37 8.61
CA VAL A 203 7.22 10.32 9.61
C VAL A 203 5.77 9.85 9.62
N GLY A 204 5.56 8.55 9.56
CA GLY A 204 4.22 7.96 9.57
C GLY A 204 3.52 8.10 10.92
N VAL A 205 2.33 8.70 10.92
CA VAL A 205 1.41 8.75 12.07
C VAL A 205 0.08 8.14 11.67
N GLN A 206 -0.45 7.23 12.46
CA GLN A 206 -1.72 6.56 12.17
C GLN A 206 -2.86 7.20 12.97
N THR A 207 -3.87 7.74 12.29
CA THR A 207 -5.04 8.36 12.92
C THR A 207 -6.22 7.40 13.06
N LYS A 208 -6.26 6.36 12.23
CA LYS A 208 -7.30 5.32 12.26
C LYS A 208 -6.82 4.06 11.56
N ARG A 209 -7.56 2.98 11.71
CA ARG A 209 -7.38 1.70 11.02
C ARG A 209 -8.68 1.27 10.34
N GLY A 210 -8.53 0.45 9.31
CA GLY A 210 -9.65 -0.11 8.54
C GLY A 210 -10.12 0.77 7.40
N CYS A 211 -10.73 0.14 6.40
CA CYS A 211 -11.28 0.80 5.22
C CYS A 211 -12.64 0.19 4.85
N PRO A 212 -13.72 0.99 4.80
CA PRO A 212 -15.07 0.45 4.56
C PRO A 212 -15.33 0.12 3.08
N HIS A 213 -14.36 0.44 2.19
CA HIS A 213 -14.52 0.27 0.76
C HIS A 213 -14.24 -1.15 0.30
N ASN A 214 -14.69 -1.46 -0.91
CA ASN A 214 -14.62 -2.79 -1.49
C ASN A 214 -13.99 -2.76 -2.89
N CYS A 215 -12.96 -1.90 -3.07
CA CYS A 215 -12.21 -1.80 -4.31
C CYS A 215 -11.71 -3.19 -4.72
N CYS A 216 -11.99 -3.59 -5.96
CA CYS A 216 -11.87 -5.00 -6.37
C CYS A 216 -10.46 -5.58 -6.27
N TYR A 217 -9.43 -4.75 -6.28
CA TYR A 217 -8.02 -5.14 -6.28
C TYR A 217 -7.32 -4.96 -4.92
N CYS A 218 -8.01 -4.36 -3.93
CA CYS A 218 -7.33 -3.86 -2.75
C CYS A 218 -7.31 -4.90 -1.62
N VAL A 219 -6.11 -5.18 -1.09
CA VAL A 219 -5.89 -6.09 0.05
C VAL A 219 -5.97 -5.41 1.41
N TYR A 220 -6.18 -4.10 1.47
CA TYR A 220 -6.13 -3.36 2.72
C TYR A 220 -7.16 -3.85 3.74
N THR A 221 -8.34 -4.25 3.26
CA THR A 221 -9.38 -4.84 4.11
C THR A 221 -9.04 -6.22 4.68
N VAL A 222 -8.08 -6.92 4.07
CA VAL A 222 -7.52 -8.17 4.62
C VAL A 222 -6.59 -7.85 5.79
N VAL A 223 -5.81 -6.78 5.69
CA VAL A 223 -4.81 -6.38 6.70
C VAL A 223 -5.47 -5.71 7.89
N GLU A 224 -6.30 -4.69 7.67
CA GLU A 224 -6.87 -3.86 8.74
C GLU A 224 -8.39 -4.05 8.97
N GLY A 225 -9.05 -4.85 8.12
CA GLY A 225 -10.50 -5.04 8.19
C GLY A 225 -11.31 -3.91 7.56
N LYS A 226 -12.63 -4.08 7.56
CA LYS A 226 -13.58 -3.13 6.94
C LYS A 226 -14.11 -2.08 7.93
N GLN A 227 -14.08 -2.36 9.22
CA GLN A 227 -14.53 -1.43 10.23
C GLN A 227 -13.48 -0.34 10.47
N VAL A 228 -13.87 0.91 10.29
CA VAL A 228 -13.01 2.04 10.64
C VAL A 228 -12.99 2.21 12.15
N ARG A 229 -11.80 2.25 12.71
CA ARG A 229 -11.51 2.38 14.14
C ARG A 229 -10.61 3.59 14.33
N LEU A 230 -11.18 4.66 14.89
CA LEU A 230 -10.47 5.91 15.12
C LEU A 230 -9.51 5.78 16.31
N ASN A 231 -8.34 6.35 16.19
CA ASN A 231 -7.46 6.58 17.33
C ASN A 231 -7.91 7.85 18.07
N PRO A 232 -7.83 7.90 19.41
CA PRO A 232 -8.17 9.11 20.14
C PRO A 232 -7.33 10.30 19.66
N VAL A 233 -7.98 11.41 19.35
CA VAL A 233 -7.34 12.61 18.79
C VAL A 233 -6.19 13.10 19.69
N GLN A 234 -6.39 13.08 21.00
CA GLN A 234 -5.40 13.51 21.97
C GLN A 234 -4.13 12.64 21.94
N GLU A 235 -4.28 11.33 21.71
CA GLU A 235 -3.13 10.41 21.60
C GLU A 235 -2.38 10.63 20.29
N VAL A 236 -3.09 10.89 19.18
CA VAL A 236 -2.46 11.21 17.90
C VAL A 236 -1.67 12.51 17.99
N VAL A 237 -2.27 13.56 18.54
CA VAL A 237 -1.62 14.87 18.68
C VAL A 237 -0.45 14.81 19.65
N LYS A 238 -0.57 14.06 20.75
CA LYS A 238 0.54 13.80 21.69
C LYS A 238 1.71 13.11 21.02
N GLU A 239 1.44 12.12 20.15
CA GLU A 239 2.48 11.46 19.35
C GLU A 239 3.16 12.44 18.40
N MET A 240 2.39 13.26 17.69
CA MET A 240 2.93 14.30 16.80
C MET A 240 3.76 15.33 17.57
N ARG A 241 3.34 15.75 18.78
CA ARG A 241 4.10 16.66 19.65
C ARG A 241 5.46 16.08 20.03
N GLN A 242 5.51 14.82 20.46
CA GLN A 242 6.78 14.17 20.81
C GLN A 242 7.75 14.11 19.62
N LEU A 243 7.25 13.86 18.42
CA LEU A 243 8.04 13.86 17.18
C LEU A 243 8.47 15.29 16.79
N TYR A 244 7.56 16.26 16.93
CA TYR A 244 7.84 17.67 16.67
C TYR A 244 8.95 18.21 17.56
N ASP A 245 8.92 17.88 18.85
CA ASP A 245 9.95 18.28 19.85
C ASP A 245 11.32 17.64 19.54
N ARG A 246 11.35 16.53 18.77
CA ARG A 246 12.56 15.91 18.22
C ARG A 246 12.98 16.45 16.85
N GLY A 247 12.34 17.52 16.37
CA GLY A 247 12.69 18.17 15.12
C GLY A 247 11.93 17.69 13.89
N VAL A 248 11.03 16.70 13.99
CA VAL A 248 10.20 16.27 12.86
C VAL A 248 9.24 17.37 12.44
N ARG A 249 9.18 17.66 11.14
CA ARG A 249 8.27 18.65 10.56
C ARG A 249 7.40 18.06 9.44
N GLY A 250 7.74 16.89 8.92
CA GLY A 250 6.95 16.16 7.92
C GLY A 250 6.17 15.00 8.55
N PHE A 251 4.86 14.92 8.33
CA PHE A 251 4.00 13.87 8.85
C PHE A 251 3.20 13.22 7.72
N TRP A 252 3.25 11.89 7.62
CA TRP A 252 2.40 11.12 6.73
C TRP A 252 1.30 10.43 7.54
N PHE A 253 0.04 10.78 7.29
CA PHE A 253 -1.07 10.02 7.86
C PHE A 253 -1.20 8.68 7.14
N THR A 254 -0.76 7.61 7.81
CA THR A 254 -0.61 6.26 7.22
C THR A 254 -1.93 5.49 7.11
N ASP A 255 -3.04 6.16 7.26
CA ASP A 255 -4.37 5.58 7.13
C ASP A 255 -4.62 5.09 5.69
N ALA A 256 -5.48 4.10 5.53
CA ALA A 256 -5.95 3.68 4.20
C ALA A 256 -6.55 4.83 3.39
N GLN A 257 -7.26 5.70 4.09
CA GLN A 257 -7.84 6.95 3.59
C GLN A 257 -8.00 7.93 4.75
N PHE A 258 -7.56 9.16 4.60
CA PHE A 258 -7.70 10.19 5.64
C PHE A 258 -9.16 10.50 5.95
N ILE A 259 -10.02 10.51 4.93
CA ILE A 259 -11.47 10.68 5.07
C ILE A 259 -12.16 9.49 4.39
N PRO A 260 -12.32 8.36 5.08
CA PRO A 260 -12.80 7.13 4.45
C PRO A 260 -14.27 7.18 4.03
N ALA A 261 -15.09 8.02 4.65
CA ALA A 261 -16.49 8.26 4.26
C ALA A 261 -16.97 9.59 4.84
N ARG A 262 -18.06 10.13 4.30
CA ARG A 262 -18.64 11.44 4.69
C ARG A 262 -18.93 11.57 6.18
N ARG A 263 -19.32 10.48 6.84
CA ARG A 263 -19.57 10.46 8.30
C ARG A 263 -18.33 10.72 9.17
N TYR A 264 -17.13 10.66 8.60
CA TYR A 264 -15.85 10.91 9.30
C TYR A 264 -15.27 12.30 9.01
N ILE A 265 -16.06 13.22 8.41
CA ILE A 265 -15.63 14.58 8.14
C ILE A 265 -15.39 15.33 9.47
N GLU A 266 -16.30 15.22 10.42
CA GLU A 266 -16.16 15.92 11.70
C GLU A 266 -14.99 15.35 12.53
N ASP A 267 -14.73 14.04 12.49
CA ASP A 267 -13.55 13.45 13.13
C ASP A 267 -12.24 14.00 12.51
N ALA A 268 -12.19 14.16 11.19
CA ALA A 268 -11.04 14.77 10.51
C ALA A 268 -10.86 16.24 10.90
N LYS A 269 -11.95 17.02 10.98
CA LYS A 269 -11.91 18.41 11.43
C LYS A 269 -11.46 18.51 12.89
N GLU A 270 -11.96 17.64 13.78
CA GLU A 270 -11.54 17.60 15.18
C GLU A 270 -10.03 17.38 15.30
N LEU A 271 -9.48 16.43 14.55
CA LEU A 271 -8.04 16.18 14.53
C LEU A 271 -7.27 17.42 14.06
N LEU A 272 -7.66 18.04 12.93
CA LEU A 272 -6.95 19.19 12.39
C LEU A 272 -7.05 20.42 13.31
N ARG A 273 -8.20 20.64 13.93
CA ARG A 273 -8.35 21.69 14.96
C ARG A 273 -7.46 21.43 16.17
N ALA A 274 -7.34 20.18 16.60
CA ALA A 274 -6.46 19.80 17.71
C ALA A 274 -4.98 20.00 17.36
N ILE A 275 -4.54 19.64 16.15
CA ILE A 275 -3.18 19.92 15.65
C ILE A 275 -2.88 21.42 15.68
N LYS A 276 -3.84 22.24 15.23
CA LYS A 276 -3.72 23.71 15.26
C LYS A 276 -3.66 24.26 16.70
N ALA A 277 -4.53 23.76 17.58
CA ALA A 277 -4.57 24.17 18.98
C ALA A 277 -3.31 23.81 19.76
N GLU A 278 -2.68 22.68 19.43
CA GLU A 278 -1.40 22.24 20.00
C GLU A 278 -0.22 23.13 19.57
N GLY A 279 -0.42 24.00 18.57
CA GLY A 279 0.63 24.91 18.11
C GLY A 279 1.78 24.21 17.37
N LEU A 280 1.49 23.15 16.62
CA LEU A 280 2.44 22.47 15.74
C LEU A 280 2.67 23.32 14.47
N THR A 281 3.43 24.41 14.61
CA THR A 281 3.66 25.35 13.52
C THR A 281 4.75 24.88 12.56
N GLY A 282 4.63 25.25 11.27
CA GLY A 282 5.62 24.92 10.24
C GLY A 282 5.71 23.42 9.93
N ILE A 283 4.72 22.65 10.31
CA ILE A 283 4.63 21.25 9.88
C ILE A 283 4.13 21.18 8.44
N ARG A 284 4.52 20.09 7.77
CA ARG A 284 3.94 19.65 6.50
C ARG A 284 3.34 18.27 6.70
N TRP A 285 2.17 18.03 6.17
CA TRP A 285 1.61 16.70 6.23
C TRP A 285 1.05 16.24 4.89
N ALA A 286 1.02 14.92 4.74
CA ALA A 286 0.56 14.23 3.55
C ALA A 286 -0.36 13.06 3.91
N ALA A 287 -1.23 12.67 2.98
CA ALA A 287 -2.15 11.55 3.18
C ALA A 287 -2.66 10.99 1.84
N TYR A 288 -3.15 9.75 1.88
CA TYR A 288 -4.11 9.25 0.90
C TYR A 288 -5.48 9.87 1.17
N ILE A 289 -6.01 10.58 0.20
CA ILE A 289 -7.29 11.28 0.35
C ILE A 289 -8.32 10.75 -0.64
N ARG A 290 -9.44 10.30 -0.09
CA ARG A 290 -10.63 10.06 -0.87
C ARG A 290 -11.36 11.39 -1.04
N ALA A 291 -11.06 12.06 -2.15
CA ALA A 291 -11.49 13.46 -2.37
C ALA A 291 -12.99 13.65 -2.68
N ASP A 292 -13.84 12.62 -2.54
CA ASP A 292 -15.30 12.77 -2.67
C ASP A 292 -16.02 13.08 -1.34
N ASN A 293 -15.27 13.35 -0.27
CA ASN A 293 -15.77 13.58 1.09
C ASN A 293 -15.26 14.88 1.71
N LEU A 294 -15.09 15.93 0.94
CA LEU A 294 -14.70 17.25 1.47
C LEU A 294 -15.91 18.18 1.63
N ASP A 295 -15.78 19.12 2.54
CA ASP A 295 -16.56 20.35 2.58
C ASP A 295 -15.62 21.56 2.70
N PRO A 296 -16.12 22.81 2.48
CA PRO A 296 -15.25 24.00 2.47
C PRO A 296 -14.46 24.23 3.77
N GLU A 297 -15.06 23.94 4.92
CA GLU A 297 -14.39 24.12 6.22
C GLU A 297 -13.23 23.11 6.38
N LEU A 298 -13.46 21.84 6.01
CA LEU A 298 -12.42 20.83 6.06
C LEU A 298 -11.28 21.17 5.09
N ALA A 299 -11.58 21.59 3.86
CA ALA A 299 -10.59 22.04 2.89
C ALA A 299 -9.73 23.19 3.43
N GLN A 300 -10.35 24.17 4.07
CA GLN A 300 -9.66 25.29 4.72
C GLN A 300 -8.74 24.80 5.86
N LEU A 301 -9.23 23.94 6.74
CA LEU A 301 -8.44 23.38 7.84
C LEU A 301 -7.24 22.54 7.33
N MET A 302 -7.41 21.78 6.23
CA MET A 302 -6.33 21.01 5.63
C MET A 302 -5.18 21.94 5.18
N VAL A 303 -5.49 23.04 4.51
CA VAL A 303 -4.50 24.03 4.07
C VAL A 303 -3.85 24.75 5.26
N GLU A 304 -4.67 25.24 6.20
CA GLU A 304 -4.18 25.97 7.38
C GLU A 304 -3.27 25.15 8.29
N THR A 305 -3.44 23.83 8.33
CA THR A 305 -2.62 22.93 9.13
C THR A 305 -1.39 22.41 8.40
N GLY A 306 -1.13 22.86 7.18
CA GLY A 306 0.10 22.55 6.43
C GLY A 306 0.03 21.28 5.57
N MET A 307 -1.14 20.96 5.01
CA MET A 307 -1.21 19.93 3.97
C MET A 307 -0.36 20.35 2.77
N SER A 308 0.67 19.57 2.44
CA SER A 308 1.63 19.89 1.39
C SER A 308 1.67 18.86 0.26
N TYR A 309 1.03 17.74 0.43
CA TYR A 309 0.93 16.70 -0.57
C TYR A 309 -0.27 15.82 -0.28
N PHE A 310 -1.01 15.44 -1.31
CA PHE A 310 -2.01 14.38 -1.17
C PHE A 310 -2.08 13.50 -2.41
N GLU A 311 -2.48 12.29 -2.17
CA GLU A 311 -2.56 11.25 -3.18
C GLU A 311 -4.02 10.82 -3.38
N ILE A 312 -4.49 10.92 -4.62
CA ILE A 312 -5.85 10.54 -5.01
C ILE A 312 -5.84 9.28 -5.86
N GLY A 313 -6.40 8.21 -5.35
CA GLY A 313 -6.57 6.97 -6.10
C GLY A 313 -7.77 7.02 -7.04
N ILE A 314 -7.65 7.68 -8.18
CA ILE A 314 -8.73 7.77 -9.18
C ILE A 314 -8.95 6.45 -9.92
N THR A 315 -7.88 5.71 -10.18
CA THR A 315 -7.86 4.46 -10.95
C THR A 315 -8.22 4.67 -12.43
N SER A 316 -9.32 5.33 -12.74
CA SER A 316 -9.75 5.71 -14.10
C SER A 316 -10.56 7.00 -14.06
N GLY A 317 -10.40 7.85 -15.05
CA GLY A 317 -11.25 9.02 -15.27
C GLY A 317 -12.60 8.69 -15.91
N SER A 318 -12.96 7.43 -16.05
CA SER A 318 -14.26 6.97 -16.52
C SER A 318 -15.15 6.51 -15.36
N GLN A 319 -16.28 7.17 -15.15
CA GLN A 319 -17.22 6.80 -14.08
C GLN A 319 -17.75 5.37 -14.24
N GLU A 320 -17.85 4.87 -15.46
CA GLU A 320 -18.22 3.49 -15.72
C GLU A 320 -17.20 2.51 -15.14
N LEU A 321 -15.89 2.75 -15.40
CA LEU A 321 -14.82 1.87 -14.93
C LEU A 321 -14.63 1.99 -13.41
N VAL A 322 -14.73 3.18 -12.84
CA VAL A 322 -14.71 3.40 -11.38
C VAL A 322 -15.76 2.53 -10.67
N ARG A 323 -16.96 2.40 -11.25
CA ARG A 323 -18.01 1.51 -10.74
C ARG A 323 -17.65 0.04 -10.88
N LYS A 324 -17.16 -0.38 -12.06
CA LYS A 324 -16.73 -1.77 -12.31
C LYS A 324 -15.62 -2.20 -11.37
N MET A 325 -14.72 -1.29 -11.06
CA MET A 325 -13.63 -1.49 -10.09
C MET A 325 -14.09 -1.39 -8.62
N ARG A 326 -15.40 -1.21 -8.37
CA ARG A 326 -16.03 -1.11 -7.03
C ARG A 326 -15.43 -0.02 -6.15
N MET A 327 -14.94 1.06 -6.74
CA MET A 327 -14.31 2.17 -6.00
C MET A 327 -15.30 2.93 -5.11
N GLY A 328 -16.59 2.95 -5.49
CA GLY A 328 -17.68 3.48 -4.68
C GLY A 328 -17.71 5.00 -4.53
N TYR A 329 -17.07 5.77 -5.43
CA TYR A 329 -17.13 7.24 -5.45
C TYR A 329 -17.64 7.78 -6.79
N ASN A 330 -17.96 9.07 -6.77
CA ASN A 330 -18.43 9.81 -7.93
C ASN A 330 -17.35 10.79 -8.40
N LEU A 331 -16.89 10.64 -9.64
CA LEU A 331 -15.83 11.49 -10.21
C LEU A 331 -16.19 12.98 -10.23
N ARG A 332 -17.47 13.33 -10.38
CA ARG A 332 -17.95 14.73 -10.30
C ARG A 332 -17.69 15.31 -8.91
N THR A 333 -18.06 14.57 -7.86
CA THR A 333 -17.86 15.01 -6.47
C THR A 333 -16.37 15.12 -6.13
N VAL A 334 -15.52 14.26 -6.71
CA VAL A 334 -14.06 14.39 -6.57
C VAL A 334 -13.57 15.72 -7.16
N LEU A 335 -14.01 16.09 -8.38
CA LEU A 335 -13.65 17.39 -8.97
C LEU A 335 -14.16 18.58 -8.15
N GLU A 336 -15.38 18.49 -7.63
CA GLU A 336 -15.95 19.53 -6.74
C GLU A 336 -15.08 19.71 -5.48
N SER A 337 -14.65 18.61 -4.86
CA SER A 337 -13.74 18.65 -3.71
C SER A 337 -12.35 19.20 -4.06
N CYS A 338 -11.83 18.85 -5.22
CA CYS A 338 -10.56 19.41 -5.71
C CYS A 338 -10.64 20.95 -5.90
N ARG A 339 -11.77 21.45 -6.42
CA ARG A 339 -12.01 22.90 -6.50
C ARG A 339 -12.07 23.54 -5.12
N MET A 340 -12.75 22.93 -4.14
CA MET A 340 -12.78 23.44 -2.76
C MET A 340 -11.37 23.57 -2.17
N LEU A 341 -10.48 22.59 -2.42
CA LEU A 341 -9.08 22.66 -1.97
C LEU A 341 -8.32 23.79 -2.68
N ALA A 342 -8.47 23.92 -4.00
CA ALA A 342 -7.85 25.00 -4.77
C ALA A 342 -8.36 26.40 -4.30
N ASP A 343 -9.67 26.54 -4.04
CA ASP A 343 -10.29 27.76 -3.53
C ASP A 343 -9.84 28.09 -2.10
N ALA A 344 -9.59 27.06 -1.27
CA ALA A 344 -9.00 27.22 0.06
C ALA A 344 -7.52 27.63 0.04
N GLY A 345 -6.89 27.70 -1.14
CA GLY A 345 -5.52 28.14 -1.31
C GLY A 345 -4.47 27.03 -1.37
N PHE A 346 -4.86 25.78 -1.55
CA PHE A 346 -3.90 24.71 -1.79
C PHE A 346 -3.09 24.97 -3.08
N ARG A 347 -1.74 24.94 -2.99
CA ARG A 347 -0.82 25.25 -4.09
C ARG A 347 0.40 24.33 -4.10
N ASP A 348 0.24 23.11 -3.58
CA ASP A 348 1.27 22.10 -3.52
C ASP A 348 0.95 20.89 -4.42
N HIS A 349 1.72 19.82 -4.34
CA HIS A 349 1.66 18.68 -5.24
C HIS A 349 0.45 17.77 -5.00
N VAL A 350 -0.19 17.39 -6.09
CA VAL A 350 -1.28 16.42 -6.17
C VAL A 350 -0.83 15.22 -6.98
N SER A 351 -0.66 14.07 -6.37
CA SER A 351 -0.46 12.82 -7.11
C SER A 351 -1.81 12.19 -7.44
N VAL A 352 -2.00 11.90 -8.72
CA VAL A 352 -3.23 11.28 -9.21
C VAL A 352 -2.92 9.88 -9.72
N ASN A 353 -3.34 8.88 -8.96
CA ASN A 353 -3.05 7.49 -9.28
C ASN A 353 -4.03 6.92 -10.31
N TYR A 354 -3.51 6.61 -11.48
CA TYR A 354 -4.22 5.93 -12.56
C TYR A 354 -3.74 4.49 -12.70
N SER A 355 -4.70 3.56 -12.79
CA SER A 355 -4.42 2.18 -13.17
C SER A 355 -4.92 1.96 -14.58
N PHE A 356 -4.00 1.74 -15.51
CA PHE A 356 -4.39 1.44 -16.87
C PHE A 356 -4.75 -0.02 -17.07
N ASN A 357 -5.54 -0.25 -18.14
CA ASN A 357 -6.05 -1.54 -18.51
C ASN A 357 -6.87 -2.24 -17.41
N VAL A 358 -7.67 -1.46 -16.70
CA VAL A 358 -8.65 -1.98 -15.75
C VAL A 358 -9.72 -2.84 -16.46
N ILE A 359 -10.62 -3.46 -15.72
CA ILE A 359 -11.67 -4.30 -16.29
C ILE A 359 -12.49 -3.50 -17.34
N ASP A 360 -12.60 -4.02 -18.55
CA ASP A 360 -13.31 -3.44 -19.70
C ASP A 360 -12.75 -2.09 -20.20
N GLU A 361 -11.46 -1.84 -20.03
CA GLU A 361 -10.78 -0.69 -20.62
C GLU A 361 -10.87 -0.71 -22.16
N ARG A 362 -11.14 0.44 -22.75
CA ARG A 362 -11.27 0.62 -24.20
C ARG A 362 -10.92 2.05 -24.64
N PRO A 363 -10.76 2.33 -25.93
CA PRO A 363 -10.37 3.66 -26.42
C PRO A 363 -11.25 4.82 -25.89
N GLU A 364 -12.55 4.61 -25.76
CA GLU A 364 -13.48 5.60 -25.22
C GLU A 364 -13.18 5.95 -23.77
N THR A 365 -12.90 4.94 -22.94
CA THR A 365 -12.63 5.15 -21.51
C THR A 365 -11.24 5.78 -21.29
N ILE A 366 -10.28 5.52 -22.17
CA ILE A 366 -8.98 6.20 -22.19
C ILE A 366 -9.18 7.70 -22.47
N ARG A 367 -9.96 8.06 -23.52
CA ARG A 367 -10.28 9.47 -23.81
C ARG A 367 -10.96 10.17 -22.64
N GLN A 368 -11.82 9.46 -21.91
CA GLN A 368 -12.47 9.96 -20.70
C GLN A 368 -11.45 10.20 -19.57
N THR A 369 -10.48 9.29 -19.41
CA THR A 369 -9.42 9.43 -18.41
C THR A 369 -8.52 10.63 -18.72
N VAL A 370 -8.16 10.83 -19.99
CA VAL A 370 -7.39 12.01 -20.43
C VAL A 370 -8.18 13.30 -20.15
N ALA A 371 -9.46 13.33 -20.48
CA ALA A 371 -10.32 14.51 -20.22
C ALA A 371 -10.40 14.83 -18.72
N TYR A 372 -10.53 13.82 -17.90
CA TYR A 372 -10.58 13.98 -16.45
C TYR A 372 -9.26 14.51 -15.88
N HIS A 373 -8.14 14.00 -16.38
CA HIS A 373 -6.81 14.48 -15.98
C HIS A 373 -6.61 15.95 -16.34
N ARG A 374 -6.97 16.35 -17.56
CA ARG A 374 -6.93 17.75 -18.02
C ARG A 374 -7.77 18.69 -17.13
N GLU A 375 -8.90 18.22 -16.63
CA GLU A 375 -9.70 19.00 -15.69
C GLU A 375 -9.00 19.20 -14.34
N LEU A 376 -8.29 18.17 -13.83
CA LEU A 376 -7.48 18.32 -12.62
C LEU A 376 -6.31 19.29 -12.81
N GLU A 377 -5.64 19.22 -13.97
CA GLU A 377 -4.60 20.20 -14.35
C GLU A 377 -5.17 21.62 -14.43
N HIS A 378 -6.40 21.78 -14.92
CA HIS A 378 -7.07 23.09 -14.94
C HIS A 378 -7.38 23.63 -13.54
N ILE A 379 -7.74 22.75 -12.59
CA ILE A 379 -8.05 23.12 -11.20
C ILE A 379 -6.80 23.54 -10.43
N PHE A 380 -5.73 22.76 -10.49
CA PHE A 380 -4.54 22.97 -9.64
C PHE A 380 -3.34 23.60 -10.37
N GLY A 381 -3.31 23.53 -11.70
CA GLY A 381 -2.13 23.82 -12.53
C GLY A 381 -1.41 22.55 -12.97
N ALA A 382 -0.99 22.50 -14.23
CA ALA A 382 -0.37 21.31 -14.82
C ALA A 382 0.93 20.90 -14.11
N ASP A 383 1.71 21.87 -13.61
CA ASP A 383 2.97 21.61 -12.91
C ASP A 383 2.77 20.95 -11.53
N LEU A 384 1.60 21.13 -10.91
CA LEU A 384 1.28 20.60 -9.58
C LEU A 384 0.60 19.23 -9.62
N VAL A 385 0.02 18.86 -10.76
CA VAL A 385 -0.67 17.57 -10.93
C VAL A 385 0.27 16.55 -11.53
N GLU A 386 0.59 15.52 -10.76
CA GLU A 386 1.46 14.43 -11.17
C GLU A 386 0.64 13.16 -11.42
N PRO A 387 0.55 12.68 -12.68
CA PRO A 387 -0.11 11.41 -12.96
C PRO A 387 0.82 10.25 -12.60
N ALA A 388 0.52 9.56 -11.51
CA ALA A 388 1.17 8.32 -11.15
C ALA A 388 0.48 7.16 -11.88
N ILE A 389 1.20 6.51 -12.80
CA ILE A 389 0.66 5.46 -13.66
C ILE A 389 1.19 4.10 -13.20
N PHE A 390 0.29 3.20 -12.92
CA PHE A 390 0.63 1.84 -12.51
C PHE A 390 -0.33 0.81 -13.11
N PHE A 391 0.10 -0.44 -13.09
CA PHE A 391 -0.74 -1.60 -13.40
C PHE A 391 -1.09 -2.31 -12.12
N ILE A 392 -2.33 -2.74 -12.01
CA ILE A 392 -2.79 -3.45 -10.82
C ILE A 392 -2.07 -4.79 -10.71
N GLY A 393 -1.46 -5.05 -9.57
CA GLY A 393 -1.01 -6.40 -9.21
C GLY A 393 -2.20 -7.27 -8.82
N LEU A 394 -2.32 -8.44 -9.42
CA LEU A 394 -3.32 -9.42 -9.04
C LEU A 394 -2.89 -10.07 -7.72
N GLN A 395 -3.57 -9.69 -6.64
CA GLN A 395 -3.22 -10.12 -5.29
C GLN A 395 -4.24 -11.11 -4.74
N PRO A 396 -3.82 -12.05 -3.87
CA PRO A 396 -4.72 -13.02 -3.27
C PRO A 396 -5.77 -12.33 -2.38
N HIS A 397 -6.88 -13.02 -2.18
CA HIS A 397 -8.01 -12.60 -1.35
C HIS A 397 -8.76 -11.35 -1.85
N THR A 398 -8.58 -10.97 -3.13
CA THR A 398 -9.26 -9.84 -3.77
C THR A 398 -10.36 -10.30 -4.72
N HIS A 399 -11.33 -9.41 -4.98
CA HIS A 399 -12.32 -9.68 -6.03
C HIS A 399 -11.70 -9.78 -7.42
N LEU A 400 -10.58 -9.11 -7.66
CA LEU A 400 -9.86 -9.18 -8.92
C LEU A 400 -9.21 -10.56 -9.11
N GLU A 401 -8.73 -11.18 -8.03
CA GLU A 401 -8.25 -12.56 -8.07
C GLU A 401 -9.38 -13.52 -8.48
N GLN A 402 -10.56 -13.40 -7.84
CA GLN A 402 -11.71 -14.22 -8.20
C GLN A 402 -12.10 -14.02 -9.67
N TYR A 403 -12.14 -12.77 -10.12
CA TYR A 403 -12.37 -12.46 -11.54
C TYR A 403 -11.32 -13.12 -12.45
N GLY A 404 -10.04 -13.14 -12.02
CA GLY A 404 -8.96 -13.82 -12.72
C GLY A 404 -9.18 -15.34 -12.84
N PHE A 405 -9.71 -15.98 -11.81
CA PHE A 405 -10.13 -17.40 -11.87
C PHE A 405 -11.31 -17.60 -12.82
N ASP A 406 -12.34 -16.78 -12.72
CA ASP A 406 -13.54 -16.88 -13.53
C ASP A 406 -13.25 -16.69 -15.03
N GLN A 407 -12.27 -15.85 -15.37
CA GLN A 407 -11.80 -15.63 -16.74
C GLN A 407 -10.72 -16.63 -17.19
N GLY A 408 -10.30 -17.57 -16.35
CA GLY A 408 -9.27 -18.55 -16.67
C GLY A 408 -7.84 -17.97 -16.83
N LEU A 409 -7.61 -16.74 -16.37
CA LEU A 409 -6.30 -16.06 -16.44
C LEU A 409 -5.30 -16.69 -15.46
N ILE A 410 -5.78 -17.08 -14.31
CA ILE A 410 -5.04 -17.82 -13.30
C ILE A 410 -5.79 -19.11 -12.93
N LYS A 411 -5.09 -20.07 -12.32
CA LYS A 411 -5.65 -21.34 -11.89
C LYS A 411 -5.55 -21.49 -10.36
N PRO A 412 -6.47 -22.20 -9.70
CA PRO A 412 -6.34 -22.54 -8.29
C PRO A 412 -4.97 -23.14 -7.99
N GLY A 413 -4.37 -22.73 -6.87
CA GLY A 413 -3.03 -23.17 -6.48
C GLY A 413 -1.87 -22.46 -7.19
N TYR A 414 -2.12 -21.38 -7.94
CA TYR A 414 -1.04 -20.54 -8.43
C TYR A 414 -0.23 -19.96 -7.27
N ASN A 415 1.02 -19.61 -7.52
CA ASN A 415 1.85 -18.93 -6.53
C ASN A 415 1.83 -17.40 -6.77
N PRO A 416 1.13 -16.61 -5.93
CA PRO A 416 1.06 -15.14 -6.08
C PRO A 416 2.40 -14.46 -5.80
N MET A 417 3.39 -15.15 -5.23
CA MET A 417 4.75 -14.64 -4.98
C MET A 417 5.73 -15.00 -6.11
N SER A 418 5.26 -15.60 -7.20
CA SER A 418 6.14 -16.09 -8.26
C SER A 418 6.60 -14.96 -9.18
N MET A 419 7.90 -14.78 -9.30
CA MET A 419 8.54 -13.87 -10.27
C MET A 419 8.93 -14.57 -11.59
N MET A 420 8.51 -15.83 -11.79
CA MET A 420 8.72 -16.50 -13.07
C MET A 420 7.99 -15.74 -14.19
N PRO A 421 8.63 -15.45 -15.34
CA PRO A 421 8.10 -14.54 -16.35
C PRO A 421 6.66 -14.82 -16.79
N TRP A 422 6.31 -16.10 -16.97
CA TRP A 422 4.96 -16.50 -17.37
C TRP A 422 3.91 -16.31 -16.27
N THR A 423 4.31 -16.37 -14.99
CA THR A 423 3.43 -16.10 -13.85
C THR A 423 3.38 -14.60 -13.61
N ALA A 424 4.52 -13.92 -13.55
CA ALA A 424 4.60 -12.47 -13.35
C ALA A 424 3.78 -11.69 -14.37
N ARG A 425 3.80 -12.10 -15.65
CA ARG A 425 2.95 -11.51 -16.70
C ARG A 425 1.46 -11.60 -16.37
N LYS A 426 1.00 -12.68 -15.73
CA LYS A 426 -0.41 -12.85 -15.34
C LYS A 426 -0.77 -12.08 -14.10
N LEU A 427 0.18 -11.98 -13.16
CA LEU A 427 0.01 -11.25 -11.91
C LEU A 427 0.04 -9.73 -12.10
N LEU A 428 0.71 -9.24 -13.14
CA LEU A 428 0.56 -7.88 -13.61
C LEU A 428 -0.69 -7.81 -14.46
N TRP A 429 -1.76 -7.19 -13.95
CA TRP A 429 -3.03 -7.10 -14.64
C TRP A 429 -2.90 -6.20 -15.88
N ASN A 430 -2.74 -6.82 -17.03
CA ASN A 430 -2.67 -6.14 -18.33
C ASN A 430 -3.22 -7.03 -19.45
N PRO A 431 -4.55 -7.37 -19.43
CA PRO A 431 -5.15 -8.28 -20.38
C PRO A 431 -5.27 -7.68 -21.80
N GLU A 432 -5.31 -8.56 -22.81
CA GLU A 432 -5.66 -8.18 -24.16
C GLU A 432 -7.19 -7.88 -24.27
N PRO A 433 -7.64 -7.04 -25.21
CA PRO A 433 -6.87 -6.53 -26.36
C PRO A 433 -6.01 -5.29 -26.07
N MET A 434 -6.18 -4.61 -24.95
CA MET A 434 -5.48 -3.37 -24.65
C MET A 434 -4.06 -3.55 -24.14
N GLY A 435 -3.72 -4.73 -23.60
CA GLY A 435 -2.44 -4.99 -22.96
C GLY A 435 -1.22 -4.70 -23.80
N SER A 436 -1.22 -5.17 -25.06
CA SER A 436 -0.13 -4.89 -26.01
C SER A 436 -0.01 -3.40 -26.36
N THR A 437 -1.12 -2.67 -26.37
CA THR A 437 -1.15 -1.24 -26.67
C THR A 437 -0.54 -0.44 -25.51
N PHE A 438 -1.02 -0.67 -24.30
CA PHE A 438 -0.46 -0.02 -23.11
C PHE A 438 1.02 -0.37 -22.92
N GLY A 439 1.40 -1.64 -23.11
CA GLY A 439 2.79 -2.05 -23.05
C GLY A 439 3.71 -1.27 -24.00
N ARG A 440 3.24 -0.99 -25.22
CA ARG A 440 4.01 -0.17 -26.21
C ARG A 440 4.06 1.30 -25.82
N VAL A 441 2.95 1.88 -25.38
CA VAL A 441 2.91 3.27 -24.88
C VAL A 441 3.90 3.46 -23.73
N CYS A 442 3.88 2.55 -22.77
CA CYS A 442 4.82 2.61 -21.64
C CYS A 442 6.28 2.47 -22.07
N LEU A 443 6.59 1.57 -23.01
CA LEU A 443 7.96 1.44 -23.53
C LEU A 443 8.44 2.72 -24.23
N GLU A 444 7.58 3.34 -25.06
CA GLU A 444 7.89 4.60 -25.71
C GLU A 444 8.10 5.72 -24.70
N ALA A 445 7.32 5.73 -23.60
CA ALA A 445 7.47 6.71 -22.54
C ALA A 445 8.77 6.53 -21.76
N PHE A 446 9.17 5.30 -21.41
CA PHE A 446 10.48 5.03 -20.79
C PHE A 446 11.63 5.45 -21.68
N ASP A 447 11.53 5.19 -22.99
CA ASP A 447 12.59 5.58 -23.95
C ASP A 447 12.71 7.10 -24.09
N ARG A 448 11.61 7.85 -23.95
CA ARG A 448 11.58 9.29 -24.15
C ARG A 448 11.95 10.08 -22.90
N ASN A 449 11.34 9.76 -21.79
CA ASN A 449 11.55 10.45 -20.52
C ASN A 449 11.13 9.57 -19.33
N ALA A 450 12.07 8.80 -18.80
CA ALA A 450 11.81 7.92 -17.66
C ALA A 450 11.54 8.71 -16.36
N ASP A 451 12.15 9.90 -16.22
CA ASP A 451 12.01 10.72 -15.00
C ASP A 451 10.64 11.38 -14.91
N ASP A 452 9.97 11.63 -16.05
CA ASP A 452 8.60 12.13 -16.09
C ASP A 452 7.68 11.14 -16.84
N PHE A 453 7.77 9.90 -16.42
CA PHE A 453 7.07 8.78 -17.04
C PHE A 453 5.56 9.00 -17.12
N GLY A 454 4.93 9.43 -16.02
CA GLY A 454 3.49 9.58 -15.93
C GLY A 454 2.93 10.62 -16.90
N ARG A 455 3.49 11.82 -16.95
CA ARG A 455 3.08 12.88 -17.90
C ARG A 455 3.35 12.48 -19.33
N THR A 456 4.46 11.79 -19.58
CA THR A 456 4.80 11.29 -20.92
C THR A 456 3.77 10.28 -21.40
N VAL A 457 3.36 9.34 -20.55
CA VAL A 457 2.29 8.37 -20.90
C VAL A 457 0.96 9.11 -21.17
N MET A 458 0.54 10.03 -20.30
CA MET A 458 -0.69 10.79 -20.50
C MET A 458 -0.67 11.57 -21.83
N SER A 459 0.46 12.21 -22.16
CA SER A 459 0.64 12.90 -23.45
C SER A 459 0.50 11.96 -24.64
N PHE A 460 1.05 10.75 -24.56
CA PHE A 460 0.91 9.76 -25.63
C PHE A 460 -0.51 9.23 -25.78
N LEU A 461 -1.20 9.01 -24.65
CA LEU A 461 -2.61 8.61 -24.69
C LEU A 461 -3.48 9.69 -25.31
N GLU A 462 -3.23 10.97 -25.00
CA GLU A 462 -3.90 12.09 -25.64
C GLU A 462 -3.61 12.17 -27.14
N ARG A 463 -2.36 12.04 -27.54
CA ARG A 463 -1.92 12.02 -28.95
C ARG A 463 -2.65 10.90 -29.73
N ASP A 464 -2.71 9.70 -29.16
CA ASP A 464 -3.14 8.49 -29.87
C ASP A 464 -4.67 8.29 -29.85
N TYR A 465 -5.33 8.76 -28.80
CA TYR A 465 -6.78 8.57 -28.59
C TYR A 465 -7.58 9.88 -28.59
N GLY A 466 -6.95 11.02 -28.32
CA GLY A 466 -7.62 12.29 -28.17
C GLY A 466 -8.28 12.47 -26.79
N VAL A 467 -9.09 13.49 -26.67
CA VAL A 467 -9.78 13.91 -25.44
C VAL A 467 -11.30 13.82 -25.65
N ALA A 468 -11.99 13.17 -24.74
CA ALA A 468 -13.47 13.17 -24.74
C ALA A 468 -14.03 14.47 -24.14
N PRO A 469 -15.28 14.84 -24.41
CA PRO A 469 -15.98 15.83 -23.60
C PRO A 469 -16.05 15.34 -22.13
N LEU A 470 -15.70 16.22 -21.18
CA LEU A 470 -15.69 15.87 -19.74
C LEU A 470 -17.03 15.28 -19.27
N GLN A 471 -18.13 15.73 -19.84
CA GLN A 471 -19.47 15.25 -19.51
C GLN A 471 -19.62 13.73 -19.80
N GLU A 472 -18.91 13.20 -20.79
CA GLU A 472 -18.91 11.77 -21.09
C GLU A 472 -18.15 10.96 -20.01
N ALA A 473 -17.03 11.48 -19.51
CA ALA A 473 -16.27 10.89 -18.43
C ALA A 473 -17.11 10.74 -17.14
N LEU A 474 -17.94 11.74 -16.86
CA LEU A 474 -18.78 11.83 -15.66
C LEU A 474 -20.14 11.13 -15.78
N ARG A 475 -20.48 10.58 -16.95
CA ARG A 475 -21.76 9.87 -17.11
C ARG A 475 -21.72 8.54 -16.38
N ALA A 476 -22.73 8.36 -15.53
CA ALA A 476 -23.08 7.03 -15.06
C ALA A 476 -23.62 6.21 -16.24
N PRO A 477 -23.23 4.94 -16.41
CA PRO A 477 -23.87 4.10 -17.39
C PRO A 477 -25.39 4.07 -17.13
N VAL A 478 -26.18 4.21 -18.18
CA VAL A 478 -27.65 4.02 -18.10
C VAL A 478 -27.85 2.54 -17.76
N GLU A 479 -28.29 2.24 -16.54
CA GLU A 479 -28.60 0.89 -16.13
C GLU A 479 -29.67 0.29 -17.01
N GLY A 480 -29.31 -0.60 -17.90
CA GLY A 480 -30.22 -1.59 -18.43
C GLY A 480 -30.67 -2.47 -17.24
N LYS A 481 -31.93 -2.33 -16.84
CA LYS A 481 -32.55 -2.96 -15.64
C LYS A 481 -32.43 -4.49 -15.51
N LYS A 482 -31.56 -5.19 -16.24
CA LYS A 482 -31.48 -6.66 -16.30
C LYS A 482 -30.12 -7.30 -16.03
N ALA A 483 -29.04 -6.54 -15.78
CA ALA A 483 -27.70 -7.12 -15.61
C ALA A 483 -27.20 -7.24 -14.15
N ILE A 484 -27.84 -6.59 -13.18
CA ILE A 484 -27.34 -6.56 -11.79
C ILE A 484 -27.82 -7.74 -10.92
N ALA A 485 -28.84 -8.46 -11.36
CA ALA A 485 -29.43 -9.56 -10.55
C ALA A 485 -28.64 -10.88 -10.57
N LYS A 486 -27.52 -10.99 -11.30
CA LYS A 486 -26.72 -12.23 -11.39
C LYS A 486 -25.28 -12.14 -10.86
N ALA A 487 -24.88 -11.00 -10.33
CA ALA A 487 -23.50 -10.80 -9.80
C ALA A 487 -23.45 -10.60 -8.27
N ILE A 488 -24.57 -10.83 -7.58
CA ILE A 488 -24.66 -10.75 -6.11
C ILE A 488 -25.35 -12.02 -5.62
N VAL A 489 -24.67 -13.11 -5.62
CA VAL A 489 -24.86 -14.23 -4.68
C VAL A 489 -23.48 -14.74 -4.30
#